data_3888328365beda727532cbc7ea4ea3ba
#
_entry.id   3888328365beda727532cbc7ea4ea3ba
#
_cell.length_a   1.000
_cell.length_b   1.000
_cell.length_c   1.000
_cell.angle_alpha   90.00
_cell.angle_beta   90.00
_cell.angle_gamma   90.00
#
_symmetry.space_group_name_H-M   'P 1'
#
loop_
_entity.id
_entity.type
_entity.pdbx_description
1 polymer ?
#
loop_
_entity_poly.entity_id
_entity_poly.type
_entity_poly.pdbx_seq_one_letter_code
_entity_poly.pdbx_strand_id
1 'polypeptide(L)'
;MKGRIIAREEVTKRSLILPEVLEKIPERCECGGAVGFSSDLREAVCLNPKCFYKTAERLGSMAEAMGVTGFDKWTCIRICKEFKLESPFTAFLVESKDRGLNKRLTALKESRSRECSLVEMAEYSGIPLIADNAETLFRKVGSIEQFYGGTIGERVRECYRNGVGLSEISVALQESKEELMLGERVFWIRGRHGR
;
A
#
# COMPACT_ATOMS: atom_id res chain seq x y z
N MET A 1 10.68 10.86 -4.93
CA MET A 1 9.91 10.96 -6.19
C MET A 1 9.86 9.57 -6.82
N LYS A 2 8.73 8.84 -6.75
CA LYS A 2 8.55 7.64 -7.57
C LYS A 2 8.31 8.14 -9.00
N GLY A 3 9.32 7.99 -9.87
CA GLY A 3 9.27 8.46 -11.24
C GLY A 3 8.16 7.78 -12.05
N ARG A 4 7.78 8.39 -13.17
CA ARG A 4 6.83 7.84 -14.16
C ARG A 4 7.24 6.40 -14.52
N ILE A 5 6.30 5.47 -14.50
CA ILE A 5 6.54 4.10 -14.97
C ILE A 5 6.47 4.08 -16.49
N ILE A 6 7.43 3.43 -17.12
CA ILE A 6 7.51 3.27 -18.57
C ILE A 6 7.07 1.85 -18.93
N ALA A 7 6.12 1.72 -19.85
CA ALA A 7 5.70 0.41 -20.33
C ALA A 7 6.81 -0.29 -21.13
N ARG A 8 6.88 -1.64 -21.04
CA ARG A 8 7.90 -2.43 -21.76
C ARG A 8 7.91 -2.14 -23.26
N GLU A 9 6.74 -1.98 -23.87
CA GLU A 9 6.59 -1.66 -25.29
C GLU A 9 7.27 -0.33 -25.67
N GLU A 10 7.17 0.67 -24.80
CA GLU A 10 7.81 1.96 -25.01
C GLU A 10 9.32 1.86 -24.89
N VAL A 11 9.82 1.07 -23.93
CA VAL A 11 11.25 0.78 -23.73
C VAL A 11 11.81 0.09 -24.96
N THR A 12 11.10 -0.89 -25.49
CA THR A 12 11.51 -1.62 -26.73
C THR A 12 11.50 -0.70 -27.94
N LYS A 13 10.44 0.06 -28.17
CA LYS A 13 10.33 0.98 -29.30
C LYS A 13 11.40 2.06 -29.33
N ARG A 14 11.84 2.53 -28.16
CA ARG A 14 12.85 3.58 -28.03
C ARG A 14 14.27 3.04 -27.85
N SER A 15 14.44 1.71 -27.83
CA SER A 15 15.73 1.04 -27.57
C SER A 15 16.45 1.55 -26.32
N LEU A 16 15.68 1.80 -25.24
CA LEU A 16 16.18 2.38 -24.00
C LEU A 16 16.99 1.39 -23.16
N ILE A 17 16.79 0.09 -23.38
CA ILE A 17 17.51 -1.01 -22.73
C ILE A 17 18.02 -1.94 -23.83
N LEU A 18 19.24 -2.47 -23.65
CA LEU A 18 19.81 -3.43 -24.57
C LEU A 18 18.91 -4.68 -24.67
N PRO A 19 18.63 -5.21 -25.88
CA PRO A 19 17.78 -6.38 -26.09
C PRO A 19 18.17 -7.58 -25.23
N GLU A 20 19.46 -7.86 -25.11
CA GLU A 20 20.02 -8.96 -24.31
C GLU A 20 19.70 -8.84 -22.80
N VAL A 21 19.57 -7.63 -22.29
CA VAL A 21 19.17 -7.35 -20.91
C VAL A 21 17.67 -7.48 -20.77
N LEU A 22 16.92 -6.96 -21.76
CA LEU A 22 15.46 -6.99 -21.76
C LEU A 22 14.92 -8.42 -21.82
N GLU A 23 15.57 -9.33 -22.56
CA GLU A 23 15.22 -10.75 -22.65
C GLU A 23 15.31 -11.48 -21.30
N LYS A 24 16.22 -11.05 -20.41
CA LYS A 24 16.39 -11.64 -19.07
C LYS A 24 15.33 -11.18 -18.08
N ILE A 25 14.54 -10.15 -18.41
CA ILE A 25 13.50 -9.61 -17.55
C ILE A 25 12.16 -10.22 -17.99
N PRO A 26 11.41 -10.89 -17.12
CA PRO A 26 10.14 -11.52 -17.48
C PRO A 26 9.16 -10.46 -17.97
N GLU A 27 8.33 -10.81 -18.96
CA GLU A 27 7.27 -9.92 -19.47
C GLU A 27 6.11 -9.81 -18.49
N ARG A 28 5.91 -10.87 -17.71
CA ARG A 28 4.87 -10.94 -16.68
C ARG A 28 5.45 -11.27 -15.32
N CYS A 29 4.93 -10.59 -14.33
CA CYS A 29 5.16 -10.91 -12.93
C CYS A 29 4.49 -12.25 -12.57
N GLU A 30 4.95 -12.94 -11.55
CA GLU A 30 4.29 -14.15 -11.03
C GLU A 30 2.81 -13.93 -10.65
N CYS A 31 2.40 -12.69 -10.37
CA CYS A 31 1.00 -12.33 -10.16
C CYS A 31 0.17 -12.24 -11.46
N GLY A 32 0.77 -12.51 -12.63
CA GLY A 32 0.17 -12.37 -13.95
C GLY A 32 0.20 -10.95 -14.53
N GLY A 33 0.50 -9.93 -13.75
CA GLY A 33 0.56 -8.55 -14.19
C GLY A 33 1.73 -8.28 -15.15
N ALA A 34 1.55 -7.36 -16.10
CA ALA A 34 2.61 -6.93 -16.99
C ALA A 34 3.76 -6.27 -16.19
N VAL A 35 4.98 -6.38 -16.71
CA VAL A 35 6.16 -5.74 -16.14
C VAL A 35 6.53 -4.50 -16.97
N GLY A 36 6.63 -3.35 -16.33
CA GLY A 36 7.18 -2.11 -16.84
C GLY A 36 8.50 -1.77 -16.15
N PHE A 37 8.95 -0.53 -16.30
CA PHE A 37 10.23 -0.06 -15.75
C PHE A 37 10.06 1.28 -15.05
N SER A 38 10.87 1.52 -14.03
CA SER A 38 11.03 2.85 -13.45
C SER A 38 11.53 3.85 -14.51
N SER A 39 11.25 5.14 -14.32
CA SER A 39 11.63 6.19 -15.30
C SER A 39 13.13 6.31 -15.51
N ASP A 40 13.94 5.88 -14.56
CA ASP A 40 15.40 5.79 -14.64
C ASP A 40 15.91 4.44 -15.18
N LEU A 41 14.99 3.54 -15.54
CA LEU A 41 15.24 2.21 -16.09
C LEU A 41 16.05 1.27 -15.16
N ARG A 42 16.18 1.58 -13.90
CA ARG A 42 16.96 0.79 -12.95
C ARG A 42 16.19 -0.40 -12.39
N GLU A 43 14.86 -0.32 -12.35
CA GLU A 43 14.01 -1.32 -11.73
C GLU A 43 12.92 -1.80 -12.69
N ALA A 44 12.73 -3.11 -12.73
CA ALA A 44 11.57 -3.73 -13.36
C ALA A 44 10.42 -3.74 -12.34
N VAL A 45 9.28 -3.19 -12.70
CA VAL A 45 8.14 -2.94 -11.81
C VAL A 45 6.89 -3.64 -12.34
N CYS A 46 6.22 -4.42 -11.50
CA CYS A 46 4.91 -4.98 -11.86
C CYS A 46 3.86 -3.85 -11.98
N LEU A 47 3.11 -3.85 -13.08
CA LEU A 47 2.08 -2.83 -13.34
C LEU A 47 0.76 -3.13 -12.63
N ASN A 48 0.55 -4.37 -12.15
CA ASN A 48 -0.64 -4.72 -11.38
C ASN A 48 -0.63 -3.99 -10.01
N PRO A 49 -1.59 -3.13 -9.70
CA PRO A 49 -1.68 -2.47 -8.40
C PRO A 49 -1.91 -3.47 -7.25
N LYS A 50 -2.61 -4.58 -7.52
CA LYS A 50 -2.90 -5.65 -6.56
C LYS A 50 -1.85 -6.77 -6.58
N CYS A 51 -0.62 -6.47 -6.97
CA CYS A 51 0.47 -7.43 -6.98
C CYS A 51 0.84 -7.85 -5.56
N PHE A 52 0.83 -9.13 -5.28
CA PHE A 52 1.16 -9.66 -3.95
C PHE A 52 2.58 -9.29 -3.48
N TYR A 53 3.53 -9.00 -4.36
CA TYR A 53 4.85 -8.48 -3.97
C TYR A 53 4.75 -7.06 -3.41
N LYS A 54 3.92 -6.20 -4.03
CA LYS A 54 3.65 -4.84 -3.52
C LYS A 54 2.90 -4.89 -2.19
N THR A 55 1.91 -5.77 -2.10
CA THR A 55 1.17 -5.98 -0.84
C THR A 55 2.09 -6.52 0.26
N ALA A 56 3.02 -7.42 -0.08
CA ALA A 56 3.99 -7.97 0.88
C ALA A 56 4.96 -6.91 1.40
N GLU A 57 5.45 -6.02 0.54
CA GLU A 57 6.29 -4.89 0.94
C GLU A 57 5.55 -3.97 1.92
N ARG A 58 4.30 -3.62 1.61
CA ARG A 58 3.44 -2.81 2.47
C ARG A 58 3.10 -3.51 3.78
N LEU A 59 2.86 -4.83 3.76
CA LEU A 59 2.62 -5.63 4.97
C LEU A 59 3.84 -5.62 5.88
N GLY A 60 5.04 -5.73 5.33
CA GLY A 60 6.28 -5.63 6.09
C GLY A 60 6.44 -4.27 6.77
N SER A 61 6.26 -3.18 6.00
CA SER A 61 6.32 -1.81 6.53
C SER A 61 5.26 -1.55 7.60
N MET A 62 4.03 -2.06 7.41
CA MET A 62 2.97 -1.96 8.40
C MET A 62 3.34 -2.69 9.70
N ALA A 63 3.82 -3.93 9.61
CA ALA A 63 4.22 -4.70 10.79
C ALA A 63 5.36 -4.03 11.55
N GLU A 64 6.36 -3.49 10.84
CA GLU A 64 7.47 -2.73 11.42
C GLU A 64 6.97 -1.47 12.15
N ALA A 65 6.12 -0.67 11.51
CA ALA A 65 5.53 0.53 12.11
C ALA A 65 4.68 0.22 13.35
N MET A 66 4.04 -0.96 13.37
CA MET A 66 3.29 -1.44 14.53
C MET A 66 4.16 -2.12 15.60
N GLY A 67 5.47 -2.20 15.39
CA GLY A 67 6.42 -2.85 16.30
C GLY A 67 6.31 -4.38 16.35
N VAL A 68 5.75 -5.00 15.31
CA VAL A 68 5.59 -6.46 15.23
C VAL A 68 6.76 -7.08 14.48
N THR A 69 7.48 -7.97 15.14
CA THR A 69 8.66 -8.64 14.57
C THR A 69 8.30 -9.93 13.79
N GLY A 70 9.21 -10.37 12.92
CA GLY A 70 9.08 -11.62 12.18
C GLY A 70 8.35 -11.51 10.84
N PHE A 71 8.10 -10.29 10.35
CA PHE A 71 7.54 -9.98 9.05
C PHE A 71 8.64 -9.58 8.06
N ASP A 72 9.65 -10.47 7.92
CA ASP A 72 10.65 -10.29 6.87
C ASP A 72 10.03 -10.43 5.46
N LYS A 73 10.75 -9.99 4.44
CA LYS A 73 10.31 -9.98 3.05
C LYS A 73 9.71 -11.33 2.60
N TRP A 74 10.37 -12.43 2.93
CA TRP A 74 9.92 -13.76 2.49
C TRP A 74 8.68 -14.24 3.22
N THR A 75 8.59 -13.95 4.52
CA THR A 75 7.39 -14.20 5.32
C THR A 75 6.18 -13.43 4.77
N CYS A 76 6.35 -12.15 4.46
CA CYS A 76 5.29 -11.32 3.89
C CYS A 76 4.84 -11.84 2.52
N ILE A 77 5.78 -12.18 1.63
CA ILE A 77 5.47 -12.77 0.31
C ILE A 77 4.70 -14.08 0.49
N ARG A 78 5.12 -14.95 1.40
CA ARG A 78 4.45 -16.22 1.66
C ARG A 78 3.02 -16.01 2.14
N ILE A 79 2.79 -15.12 3.10
CA ILE A 79 1.46 -14.76 3.59
C ILE A 79 0.59 -14.23 2.44
N CYS A 80 1.10 -13.27 1.68
CA CYS A 80 0.34 -12.67 0.59
C CYS A 80 0.00 -13.66 -0.53
N LYS A 81 0.87 -14.61 -0.84
CA LYS A 81 0.61 -15.69 -1.81
C LYS A 81 -0.40 -16.70 -1.28
N GLU A 82 -0.23 -17.18 -0.03
CA GLU A 82 -1.09 -18.20 0.59
C GLU A 82 -2.55 -17.72 0.65
N PHE A 83 -2.76 -16.46 1.05
CA PHE A 83 -4.10 -15.90 1.25
C PHE A 83 -4.57 -14.99 0.11
N LYS A 84 -3.78 -14.83 -0.95
CA LYS A 84 -4.08 -13.93 -2.09
C LYS A 84 -4.42 -12.51 -1.63
N LEU A 85 -3.64 -11.98 -0.69
CA LEU A 85 -3.91 -10.68 -0.13
C LEU A 85 -3.73 -9.57 -1.17
N GLU A 86 -4.75 -8.73 -1.33
CA GLU A 86 -4.73 -7.52 -2.17
C GLU A 86 -4.44 -6.26 -1.36
N SER A 87 -4.59 -6.33 -0.03
CA SER A 87 -4.33 -5.26 0.91
C SER A 87 -3.61 -5.79 2.16
N PRO A 88 -2.66 -5.06 2.76
CA PRO A 88 -2.03 -5.47 4.02
C PRO A 88 -3.05 -5.58 5.17
N PHE A 89 -4.13 -4.81 5.15
CA PHE A 89 -5.18 -4.88 6.18
C PHE A 89 -5.92 -6.22 6.19
N THR A 90 -5.98 -6.94 5.07
CA THR A 90 -6.59 -8.27 5.04
C THR A 90 -5.80 -9.31 5.83
N ALA A 91 -4.53 -9.06 6.16
CA ALA A 91 -3.73 -9.94 7.02
C ALA A 91 -4.33 -10.10 8.43
N PHE A 92 -5.09 -9.12 8.91
CA PHE A 92 -5.79 -9.20 10.19
C PHE A 92 -7.00 -10.16 10.18
N LEU A 93 -7.47 -10.55 9.00
CA LEU A 93 -8.68 -11.34 8.82
C LEU A 93 -8.40 -12.82 8.50
N VAL A 94 -7.14 -13.19 8.28
CA VAL A 94 -6.75 -14.54 7.87
C VAL A 94 -6.06 -15.32 8.99
N GLU A 95 -6.11 -16.66 8.88
CA GLU A 95 -5.43 -17.59 9.79
C GLU A 95 -4.72 -18.66 8.99
N SER A 96 -3.48 -18.95 9.32
CA SER A 96 -2.69 -19.97 8.66
C SER A 96 -2.75 -21.31 9.39
N LYS A 97 -2.74 -22.41 8.62
CA LYS A 97 -2.53 -23.75 9.16
C LYS A 97 -1.06 -23.97 9.57
N ASP A 98 -0.14 -23.24 8.99
CA ASP A 98 1.26 -23.21 9.42
C ASP A 98 1.38 -22.53 10.78
N ARG A 99 1.83 -23.29 11.78
CA ARG A 99 1.94 -22.81 13.17
C ARG A 99 2.83 -21.58 13.30
N GLY A 100 3.91 -21.50 12.52
CA GLY A 100 4.86 -20.39 12.55
C GLY A 100 4.26 -19.11 11.98
N LEU A 101 3.57 -19.21 10.82
CA LEU A 101 2.86 -18.09 10.21
C LEU A 101 1.69 -17.64 11.08
N ASN A 102 0.91 -18.58 11.61
CA ASN A 102 -0.22 -18.25 12.46
C ASN A 102 0.19 -17.49 13.73
N LYS A 103 1.32 -17.87 14.36
CA LYS A 103 1.85 -17.13 15.50
C LYS A 103 2.15 -15.67 15.15
N ARG A 104 2.73 -15.40 13.95
CA ARG A 104 2.99 -14.03 13.48
C ARG A 104 1.72 -13.26 13.20
N LEU A 105 0.76 -13.88 12.51
CA LEU A 105 -0.55 -13.27 12.24
C LEU A 105 -1.30 -12.96 13.55
N THR A 106 -1.21 -13.82 14.55
CA THR A 106 -1.80 -13.57 15.87
C THR A 106 -1.13 -12.37 16.54
N ALA A 107 0.20 -12.28 16.53
CA ALA A 107 0.92 -11.13 17.09
C ALA A 107 0.52 -9.81 16.37
N LEU A 108 0.34 -9.85 15.05
CA LEU A 108 -0.15 -8.71 14.28
C LEU A 108 -1.58 -8.32 14.71
N LYS A 109 -2.48 -9.30 14.86
CA LYS A 109 -3.86 -9.07 15.34
C LYS A 109 -3.89 -8.48 16.74
N GLU A 110 -3.05 -8.95 17.64
CA GLU A 110 -2.95 -8.45 19.01
C GLU A 110 -2.44 -7.00 19.06
N SER A 111 -1.50 -6.64 18.17
CA SER A 111 -0.96 -5.27 18.10
C SER A 111 -2.01 -4.23 17.73
N ARG A 112 -3.08 -4.60 17.00
CA ARG A 112 -4.20 -3.70 16.65
C ARG A 112 -5.08 -3.29 17.83
N SER A 113 -4.97 -3.97 18.99
CA SER A 113 -5.77 -3.68 20.19
C SER A 113 -5.51 -2.29 20.75
N ARG A 114 -4.46 -1.61 20.32
CA ARG A 114 -4.18 -0.22 20.64
C ARG A 114 -5.06 0.69 19.78
N GLU A 115 -5.67 1.70 20.41
CA GLU A 115 -6.31 2.78 19.66
C GLU A 115 -5.31 3.41 18.70
N CYS A 116 -5.68 3.57 17.44
CA CYS A 116 -4.92 4.32 16.49
C CYS A 116 -5.74 5.50 15.92
N SER A 117 -5.07 6.53 15.44
CA SER A 117 -5.67 7.63 14.71
C SER A 117 -5.85 7.27 13.24
N LEU A 118 -6.68 8.03 12.49
CA LEU A 118 -6.76 7.88 11.05
C LEU A 118 -5.44 8.19 10.36
N VAL A 119 -4.62 9.07 10.93
CA VAL A 119 -3.27 9.38 10.44
C VAL A 119 -2.40 8.12 10.52
N GLU A 120 -2.27 7.54 11.71
CA GLU A 120 -1.49 6.30 11.91
C GLU A 120 -1.99 5.15 11.02
N MET A 121 -3.31 4.98 10.90
CA MET A 121 -3.88 3.97 10.02
C MET A 121 -3.52 4.19 8.55
N ALA A 122 -3.52 5.45 8.09
CA ALA A 122 -3.14 5.81 6.73
C ALA A 122 -1.63 5.59 6.50
N GLU A 123 -0.78 5.91 7.47
CA GLU A 123 0.66 5.59 7.44
C GLU A 123 0.88 4.08 7.36
N TYR A 124 0.18 3.29 8.18
CA TYR A 124 0.24 1.82 8.15
C TYR A 124 -0.22 1.22 6.82
N SER A 125 -1.09 1.90 6.08
CA SER A 125 -1.50 1.42 4.76
C SER A 125 -0.33 1.25 3.80
N GLY A 126 0.73 2.03 3.95
CA GLY A 126 1.87 2.07 3.04
C GLY A 126 1.49 2.45 1.60
N ILE A 127 0.30 3.03 1.40
CA ILE A 127 -0.13 3.49 0.07
C ILE A 127 0.69 4.72 -0.30
N PRO A 128 1.45 4.68 -1.41
CA PRO A 128 2.25 5.82 -1.84
C PRO A 128 1.42 7.10 -1.93
N LEU A 129 2.01 8.24 -1.62
CA LEU A 129 1.40 9.57 -1.51
C LEU A 129 0.40 9.72 -0.36
N ILE A 130 -0.36 8.70 0.00
CA ILE A 130 -1.32 8.75 1.11
C ILE A 130 -0.58 8.63 2.43
N ALA A 131 0.27 7.63 2.59
CA ALA A 131 1.08 7.45 3.80
C ALA A 131 2.02 8.65 4.02
N ASP A 132 2.68 9.12 2.97
CA ASP A 132 3.59 10.26 3.01
C ASP A 132 2.88 11.60 3.36
N ASN A 133 1.57 11.68 3.16
CA ASN A 133 0.76 12.88 3.42
C ASN A 133 -0.36 12.64 4.45
N ALA A 134 -0.27 11.57 5.23
CA ALA A 134 -1.32 11.12 6.14
C ALA A 134 -1.74 12.21 7.14
N GLU A 135 -0.78 12.91 7.73
CA GLU A 135 -1.04 14.04 8.64
C GLU A 135 -1.81 15.17 7.98
N THR A 136 -1.44 15.56 6.75
CA THR A 136 -2.15 16.61 6.00
C THR A 136 -3.56 16.18 5.63
N LEU A 137 -3.72 14.91 5.21
CA LEU A 137 -5.00 14.38 4.73
C LEU A 137 -5.99 14.14 5.87
N PHE A 138 -5.55 13.52 6.96
CA PHE A 138 -6.46 12.93 7.96
C PHE A 138 -6.44 13.60 9.33
N ARG A 139 -5.58 14.60 9.57
CA ARG A 139 -5.59 15.34 10.82
C ARG A 139 -6.97 15.95 11.09
N LYS A 140 -7.52 15.69 12.28
CA LYS A 140 -8.87 16.15 12.72
C LYS A 140 -10.03 15.64 11.86
N VAL A 141 -9.82 14.58 11.09
CA VAL A 141 -10.90 13.87 10.39
C VAL A 141 -11.41 12.77 11.31
N GLY A 142 -12.73 12.67 11.46
CA GLY A 142 -13.34 11.70 12.38
C GLY A 142 -13.52 10.30 11.76
N SER A 143 -13.67 10.21 10.43
CA SER A 143 -13.82 8.93 9.71
C SER A 143 -13.43 9.06 8.24
N ILE A 144 -13.13 7.93 7.61
CA ILE A 144 -12.87 7.88 6.15
C ILE A 144 -14.13 8.31 5.38
N GLU A 145 -15.31 7.94 5.83
CA GLU A 145 -16.57 8.37 5.21
C GLU A 145 -16.73 9.90 5.26
N GLN A 146 -16.47 10.53 6.40
CA GLN A 146 -16.49 11.98 6.56
C GLN A 146 -15.46 12.66 5.64
N PHE A 147 -14.25 12.09 5.53
CA PHE A 147 -13.22 12.60 4.62
C PHE A 147 -13.69 12.65 3.18
N TYR A 148 -14.23 11.55 2.65
CA TYR A 148 -14.71 11.48 1.28
C TYR A 148 -16.02 12.24 1.06
N GLY A 149 -16.84 12.43 2.10
CA GLY A 149 -18.13 13.14 2.04
C GLY A 149 -18.02 14.67 2.01
N GLY A 150 -16.93 15.26 2.51
CA GLY A 150 -16.89 16.70 2.64
C GLY A 150 -15.52 17.38 2.64
N THR A 151 -14.49 16.74 3.17
CA THR A 151 -13.21 17.41 3.42
C THR A 151 -12.11 17.13 2.38
N ILE A 152 -12.32 16.14 1.51
CA ILE A 152 -11.32 15.69 0.54
C ILE A 152 -10.75 16.80 -0.33
N GLY A 153 -11.61 17.66 -0.88
CA GLY A 153 -11.18 18.72 -1.80
C GLY A 153 -10.30 19.78 -1.14
N GLU A 154 -10.54 20.09 0.14
CA GLU A 154 -9.74 21.03 0.91
C GLU A 154 -8.37 20.42 1.22
N ARG A 155 -8.34 19.17 1.67
CA ARG A 155 -7.11 18.44 2.02
C ARG A 155 -6.20 18.21 0.82
N VAL A 156 -6.79 17.86 -0.32
CA VAL A 156 -6.04 17.72 -1.58
C VAL A 156 -5.38 19.05 -2.00
N ARG A 157 -6.07 20.19 -1.84
CA ARG A 157 -5.47 21.51 -2.09
C ARG A 157 -4.34 21.83 -1.11
N GLU A 158 -4.44 21.40 0.15
CA GLU A 158 -3.38 21.56 1.13
C GLU A 158 -2.13 20.74 0.75
N CYS A 159 -2.30 19.47 0.33
CA CYS A 159 -1.22 18.66 -0.22
C CYS A 159 -0.55 19.32 -1.44
N TYR A 160 -1.33 19.91 -2.33
CA TYR A 160 -0.81 20.65 -3.49
C TYR A 160 0.07 21.84 -3.08
N ARG A 161 -0.34 22.62 -2.07
CA ARG A 161 0.49 23.71 -1.54
C ARG A 161 1.81 23.22 -0.95
N ASN A 162 1.86 21.96 -0.51
CA ASN A 162 3.04 21.29 -0.02
C ASN A 162 3.86 20.58 -1.12
N GLY A 163 3.55 20.83 -2.40
CA GLY A 163 4.32 20.35 -3.55
C GLY A 163 3.90 18.98 -4.10
N VAL A 164 2.75 18.44 -3.67
CA VAL A 164 2.20 17.18 -4.22
C VAL A 164 1.34 17.48 -5.45
N GLY A 165 1.49 16.72 -6.53
CA GLY A 165 0.67 16.88 -7.73
C GLY A 165 -0.82 16.63 -7.47
N LEU A 166 -1.70 17.57 -7.87
CA LEU A 166 -3.14 17.49 -7.64
C LEU A 166 -3.78 16.24 -8.25
N SER A 167 -3.43 15.91 -9.48
CA SER A 167 -3.92 14.73 -10.18
C SER A 167 -3.45 13.45 -9.52
N GLU A 168 -2.19 13.39 -9.11
CA GLU A 168 -1.58 12.22 -8.52
C GLU A 168 -2.23 11.86 -7.17
N ILE A 169 -2.39 12.84 -6.27
CA ILE A 169 -3.00 12.60 -4.97
C ILE A 169 -4.50 12.29 -5.10
N SER A 170 -5.21 12.91 -6.05
CA SER A 170 -6.63 12.64 -6.28
C SER A 170 -6.87 11.22 -6.80
N VAL A 171 -6.04 10.76 -7.74
CA VAL A 171 -6.11 9.39 -8.26
C VAL A 171 -5.77 8.39 -7.14
N ALA A 172 -4.67 8.63 -6.40
CA ALA A 172 -4.29 7.76 -5.30
C ALA A 172 -5.41 7.61 -4.25
N LEU A 173 -6.07 8.71 -3.88
CA LEU A 173 -7.20 8.68 -2.95
C LEU A 173 -8.41 7.94 -3.52
N GLN A 174 -8.74 8.15 -4.80
CA GLN A 174 -9.87 7.47 -5.43
C GLN A 174 -9.66 5.95 -5.49
N GLU A 175 -8.46 5.52 -5.90
CA GLU A 175 -8.10 4.09 -6.00
C GLU A 175 -8.01 3.40 -4.63
N SER A 176 -7.72 4.15 -3.58
CA SER A 176 -7.47 3.61 -2.24
C SER A 176 -8.66 3.71 -1.30
N LYS A 177 -9.79 4.28 -1.72
CA LYS A 177 -10.96 4.50 -0.87
C LYS A 177 -11.42 3.24 -0.14
N GLU A 178 -11.62 2.15 -0.88
CA GLU A 178 -12.09 0.88 -0.31
C GLU A 178 -11.08 0.29 0.67
N GLU A 179 -9.79 0.40 0.36
CA GLU A 179 -8.73 -0.08 1.23
C GLU A 179 -8.64 0.72 2.53
N LEU A 180 -8.75 2.04 2.48
CA LEU A 180 -8.77 2.90 3.65
C LEU A 180 -10.02 2.63 4.52
N MET A 181 -11.18 2.40 3.90
CA MET A 181 -12.39 1.98 4.62
C MET A 181 -12.22 0.61 5.28
N LEU A 182 -11.51 -0.33 4.64
CA LEU A 182 -11.18 -1.62 5.26
C LEU A 182 -10.26 -1.42 6.46
N GLY A 183 -9.21 -0.59 6.32
CA GLY A 183 -8.32 -0.24 7.43
C GLY A 183 -9.10 0.31 8.63
N GLU A 184 -10.01 1.25 8.39
CA GLU A 184 -10.85 1.83 9.44
C GLU A 184 -11.75 0.81 10.15
N ARG A 185 -12.21 -0.23 9.45
CA ARG A 185 -12.99 -1.33 10.07
C ARG A 185 -12.11 -2.29 10.88
N VAL A 186 -10.88 -2.50 10.42
CA VAL A 186 -9.93 -3.42 11.06
C VAL A 186 -9.33 -2.80 12.32
N PHE A 187 -8.97 -1.51 12.26
CA PHE A 187 -8.39 -0.80 13.38
C PHE A 187 -9.46 -0.17 14.29
N TRP A 188 -9.14 -0.07 15.57
CA TRP A 188 -9.93 0.69 16.53
C TRP A 188 -9.54 2.17 16.43
N ILE A 189 -10.32 2.95 15.68
CA ILE A 189 -10.03 4.37 15.49
C ILE A 189 -10.45 5.19 16.71
N ARG A 190 -9.52 5.96 17.27
CA ARG A 190 -9.70 6.83 18.43
C ARG A 190 -10.85 7.82 18.18
N GLY A 191 -11.78 7.88 19.11
CA GLY A 191 -12.92 8.82 19.09
C GLY A 191 -14.20 8.28 18.46
N ARG A 192 -14.23 7.05 17.92
CA ARG A 192 -15.45 6.45 17.34
C ARG A 192 -16.42 5.84 18.38
N HIS A 193 -15.94 5.55 19.59
CA HIS A 193 -16.72 4.88 20.65
C HIS A 193 -17.04 5.76 21.85
N GLY A 194 -17.01 7.07 21.68
CA GLY A 194 -17.41 8.04 22.71
C GLY A 194 -18.76 8.66 22.41
N ARG A 195 -19.83 7.85 22.26
CA ARG A 195 -21.22 8.25 22.43
C ARG A 195 -22.06 7.07 22.88
#